data_401ae18eb9ceadc833b8170fd7b773ba
#
_entry.id   401ae18eb9ceadc833b8170fd7b773ba
#
_cell.length_a   1.000
_cell.length_b   1.000
_cell.length_c   1.000
_cell.angle_alpha   90.00
_cell.angle_beta   90.00
_cell.angle_gamma   90.00
#
_symmetry.space_group_name_H-M   'P 1'
#
loop_
_entity.id
_entity.type
_entity.pdbx_description
1 polymer ?
#
loop_
_entity_poly.entity_id
_entity_poly.type
_entity_poly.pdbx_seq_one_letter_code
_entity_poly.pdbx_strand_id
1 'polypeptide(L)'
;MKWLTISLVVVSFQSMILAEGDNDKVGSSAFKFLNIQTDAHGAALGGLAAQASGANALFWNPAGIAGSEGMGFNAGMTQWLVETQVMNAGFVMPMMGGAVGLSLVSINYGDIMRSGWAGTTEFVFEPNQEAFQASDVALQASYGRSLSDKFSLGGTAKMITQSIDDVTINGLAFDIGTQFNTGYRGIRMGAVISNFGPDVASQAPEDVSYEEFPGMSLPMTFSFGVVGEAIAGLNAGLNVLKQADMAQEFIVNGEYSLMGLASARFSYNISNPQQPMSFGVGLGLAGISADVAITTTQYFDNVMRFGIGYSF
;
A
#
# COMPACT_ATOMS: atom_id res chain seq x y z
N MET A 1 13.62 -23.58 30.66
CA MET A 1 12.32 -23.34 30.04
C MET A 1 12.32 -22.15 29.05
N LYS A 2 12.91 -20.99 29.35
CA LYS A 2 12.91 -19.82 28.43
C LYS A 2 13.61 -20.07 27.08
N TRP A 3 14.64 -20.89 27.03
CA TRP A 3 15.36 -21.21 25.79
C TRP A 3 14.60 -22.20 24.86
N LEU A 4 13.80 -23.11 25.43
CA LEU A 4 12.98 -24.05 24.67
C LEU A 4 11.80 -23.35 23.95
N THR A 5 11.23 -22.30 24.57
CA THR A 5 10.15 -21.51 23.93
C THR A 5 10.68 -20.65 22.78
N ILE A 6 11.89 -20.09 22.90
CA ILE A 6 12.51 -19.32 21.81
C ILE A 6 12.85 -20.24 20.64
N SER A 7 13.40 -21.45 20.91
CA SER A 7 13.72 -22.43 19.85
C SER A 7 12.47 -22.94 19.13
N LEU A 8 11.34 -23.12 19.83
CA LEU A 8 10.09 -23.58 19.22
C LEU A 8 9.47 -22.51 18.31
N VAL A 9 9.57 -21.23 18.70
CA VAL A 9 9.13 -20.10 17.87
C VAL A 9 10.01 -19.95 16.62
N VAL A 10 11.33 -20.13 16.74
CA VAL A 10 12.25 -20.07 15.60
C VAL A 10 12.01 -21.22 14.62
N VAL A 11 11.78 -22.44 15.11
CA VAL A 11 11.51 -23.62 14.25
C VAL A 11 10.14 -23.52 13.57
N SER A 12 9.12 -23.00 14.24
CA SER A 12 7.82 -22.74 13.59
C SER A 12 7.89 -21.63 12.54
N PHE A 13 8.79 -20.66 12.72
CA PHE A 13 9.05 -19.60 11.75
C PHE A 13 9.76 -20.15 10.48
N GLN A 14 10.72 -21.08 10.64
CA GLN A 14 11.42 -21.69 9.51
C GLN A 14 10.48 -22.53 8.61
N SER A 15 9.52 -23.23 9.17
CA SER A 15 8.54 -24.00 8.39
C SER A 15 7.53 -23.10 7.65
N MET A 16 7.31 -21.89 8.11
CA MET A 16 6.44 -20.91 7.46
C MET A 16 7.12 -20.21 6.25
N ILE A 17 8.46 -20.05 6.32
CA ILE A 17 9.26 -19.41 5.25
C ILE A 17 9.42 -20.36 4.04
N LEU A 18 9.33 -21.68 4.24
CA LEU A 18 9.50 -22.70 3.20
C LEU A 18 8.22 -23.04 2.44
N ALA A 19 7.09 -22.40 2.73
CA ALA A 19 5.91 -22.49 1.89
C ALA A 19 6.15 -21.66 0.62
N GLU A 20 6.76 -22.25 -0.39
CA GLU A 20 6.74 -21.72 -1.76
C GLU A 20 5.28 -21.49 -2.14
N GLY A 21 4.87 -20.22 -2.14
CA GLY A 21 3.53 -19.86 -2.60
C GLY A 21 3.45 -20.09 -4.10
N ASP A 22 2.48 -20.88 -4.50
CA ASP A 22 2.16 -21.10 -5.90
C ASP A 22 1.80 -19.74 -6.55
N ASN A 23 2.56 -19.34 -7.55
CA ASN A 23 2.39 -18.07 -8.27
C ASN A 23 1.46 -18.22 -9.49
N ASP A 24 0.63 -19.25 -9.52
CA ASP A 24 -0.22 -19.60 -10.67
C ASP A 24 -1.26 -18.53 -11.03
N LYS A 25 -1.45 -17.53 -10.14
CA LYS A 25 -2.45 -16.48 -10.32
C LYS A 25 -1.86 -15.10 -10.65
N VAL A 26 -0.56 -15.00 -10.92
CA VAL A 26 0.08 -13.71 -11.23
C VAL A 26 -0.57 -13.11 -12.48
N GLY A 27 -1.00 -11.83 -12.38
CA GLY A 27 -1.65 -11.11 -13.46
C GLY A 27 -3.15 -11.39 -13.63
N SER A 28 -3.79 -12.11 -12.70
CA SER A 28 -5.23 -12.43 -12.76
C SER A 28 -6.14 -11.42 -12.05
N SER A 29 -5.59 -10.36 -11.45
CA SER A 29 -6.35 -9.34 -10.73
C SER A 29 -6.47 -8.04 -11.51
N ALA A 30 -7.65 -7.43 -11.50
CA ALA A 30 -7.88 -6.07 -11.98
C ALA A 30 -7.27 -5.03 -11.01
N PHE A 31 -7.12 -3.77 -11.45
CA PHE A 31 -6.73 -2.62 -10.63
C PHE A 31 -5.49 -2.86 -9.76
N LYS A 32 -4.47 -3.50 -10.30
CA LYS A 32 -3.22 -3.83 -9.58
C LYS A 32 -2.52 -2.62 -8.95
N PHE A 33 -2.79 -1.42 -9.44
CA PHE A 33 -2.24 -0.19 -8.88
C PHE A 33 -2.62 0.03 -7.40
N LEU A 34 -3.73 -0.54 -6.92
CA LEU A 34 -4.15 -0.45 -5.52
C LEU A 34 -3.14 -1.09 -4.54
N ASN A 35 -2.25 -1.95 -5.04
CA ASN A 35 -1.20 -2.59 -4.25
C ASN A 35 0.12 -1.80 -4.26
N ILE A 36 0.20 -0.69 -5.00
CA ILE A 36 1.37 0.18 -4.98
C ILE A 36 1.41 0.95 -3.65
N GLN A 37 2.51 0.81 -2.93
CA GLN A 37 2.76 1.57 -1.71
C GLN A 37 3.05 3.03 -2.07
N THR A 38 2.16 3.94 -1.74
CA THR A 38 2.23 5.34 -2.17
C THR A 38 2.79 6.28 -1.09
N ASP A 39 2.60 5.97 0.18
CA ASP A 39 3.08 6.78 1.30
C ASP A 39 4.55 6.48 1.61
N ALA A 40 5.39 7.52 1.66
CA ALA A 40 6.84 7.39 1.88
C ALA A 40 7.18 6.80 3.25
N HIS A 41 6.48 7.20 4.31
CA HIS A 41 6.72 6.70 5.67
C HIS A 41 6.52 5.17 5.73
N GLY A 42 5.35 4.71 5.29
CA GLY A 42 5.03 3.29 5.37
C GLY A 42 5.82 2.43 4.39
N ALA A 43 6.13 2.94 3.21
CA ALA A 43 6.94 2.23 2.24
C ALA A 43 8.38 1.99 2.73
N ALA A 44 8.96 2.94 3.48
CA ALA A 44 10.27 2.76 4.10
C ALA A 44 10.29 1.64 5.15
N LEU A 45 9.14 1.32 5.75
CA LEU A 45 8.96 0.25 6.75
C LEU A 45 8.35 -1.03 6.15
N GLY A 46 8.09 -1.04 4.84
CA GLY A 46 7.45 -2.18 4.18
C GLY A 46 6.02 -2.47 4.64
N GLY A 47 5.37 -1.47 5.26
CA GLY A 47 3.99 -1.51 5.72
C GLY A 47 3.77 -0.95 7.12
N LEU A 48 2.56 -0.47 7.39
CA LEU A 48 2.16 0.14 8.65
C LEU A 48 0.93 -0.53 9.30
N ALA A 49 0.68 -1.82 9.08
CA ALA A 49 -0.51 -2.48 9.60
C ALA A 49 -0.70 -2.25 11.11
N ALA A 50 0.37 -2.36 11.90
CA ALA A 50 0.34 -2.21 13.36
C ALA A 50 0.51 -0.77 13.87
N GLN A 51 1.10 0.13 13.07
CA GLN A 51 1.52 1.45 13.55
C GLN A 51 1.01 2.62 12.72
N ALA A 52 0.13 2.36 11.75
CA ALA A 52 -0.54 3.41 10.99
C ALA A 52 -1.27 4.38 11.93
N SER A 53 -1.13 5.68 11.68
CA SER A 53 -1.76 6.73 12.48
C SER A 53 -2.00 7.99 11.66
N GLY A 54 -2.96 8.82 12.08
CA GLY A 54 -3.28 10.08 11.41
C GLY A 54 -3.65 9.90 9.94
N ALA A 55 -3.35 10.88 9.09
CA ALA A 55 -3.69 10.85 7.68
C ALA A 55 -2.94 9.77 6.88
N ASN A 56 -1.74 9.33 7.32
CA ASN A 56 -1.01 8.25 6.68
C ASN A 56 -1.76 6.91 6.79
N ALA A 57 -2.54 6.72 7.85
CA ALA A 57 -3.29 5.49 8.06
C ALA A 57 -4.33 5.21 6.96
N LEU A 58 -4.77 6.23 6.24
CA LEU A 58 -5.72 6.11 5.12
C LEU A 58 -5.20 5.20 3.99
N PHE A 59 -3.88 5.07 3.87
CA PHE A 59 -3.24 4.26 2.83
C PHE A 59 -2.78 2.87 3.32
N TRP A 60 -2.89 2.58 4.64
CA TRP A 60 -2.33 1.37 5.23
C TRP A 60 -3.30 0.57 6.09
N ASN A 61 -3.92 1.23 7.07
CA ASN A 61 -4.84 0.58 8.00
C ASN A 61 -5.87 1.59 8.51
N PRO A 62 -7.12 1.50 8.09
CA PRO A 62 -8.16 2.47 8.47
C PRO A 62 -8.42 2.52 9.98
N ALA A 63 -8.06 1.48 10.75
CA ALA A 63 -8.14 1.55 12.20
C ALA A 63 -7.21 2.60 12.81
N GLY A 64 -6.13 2.94 12.11
CA GLY A 64 -5.15 3.92 12.59
C GLY A 64 -5.65 5.37 12.61
N ILE A 65 -6.73 5.70 11.90
CA ILE A 65 -7.33 7.04 12.01
C ILE A 65 -8.14 7.23 13.29
N ALA A 66 -8.54 6.14 13.96
CA ALA A 66 -9.40 6.16 15.13
C ALA A 66 -8.86 7.02 16.30
N GLY A 67 -7.53 7.12 16.41
CA GLY A 67 -6.84 7.92 17.43
C GLY A 67 -6.54 9.36 17.03
N SER A 68 -7.07 9.86 15.91
CA SER A 68 -6.84 11.23 15.48
C SER A 68 -7.56 12.21 16.42
N GLU A 69 -6.79 13.01 17.17
CA GLU A 69 -7.31 14.03 18.10
C GLU A 69 -7.61 15.35 17.40
N GLY A 70 -6.96 15.62 16.25
CA GLY A 70 -7.11 16.80 15.43
C GLY A 70 -7.26 16.47 13.94
N MET A 71 -7.40 17.50 13.13
CA MET A 71 -7.38 17.34 11.68
C MET A 71 -5.95 17.01 11.21
N GLY A 72 -5.83 16.20 10.17
CA GLY A 72 -4.57 15.83 9.57
C GLY A 72 -4.66 15.76 8.06
N PHE A 73 -3.57 16.12 7.41
CA PHE A 73 -3.41 16.05 5.96
C PHE A 73 -2.12 15.29 5.62
N ASN A 74 -2.16 14.52 4.56
CA ASN A 74 -0.99 13.89 3.96
C ASN A 74 -1.09 14.02 2.44
N ALA A 75 0.03 14.30 1.77
CA ALA A 75 0.15 14.20 0.33
C ALA A 75 1.53 13.62 -0.03
N GLY A 76 1.59 12.89 -1.12
CA GLY A 76 2.83 12.29 -1.57
C GLY A 76 2.87 12.06 -3.07
N MET A 77 4.09 11.82 -3.54
CA MET A 77 4.38 11.45 -4.91
C MET A 77 5.38 10.29 -4.91
N THR A 78 5.10 9.30 -5.71
CA THR A 78 5.96 8.14 -5.96
C THR A 78 6.41 8.15 -7.42
N GLN A 79 7.70 8.16 -7.63
CA GLN A 79 8.29 7.83 -8.92
C GLN A 79 8.33 6.31 -9.01
N TRP A 80 7.38 5.75 -9.74
CA TRP A 80 7.22 4.32 -9.90
C TRP A 80 8.07 3.82 -11.07
N LEU A 81 7.86 2.58 -11.49
CA LEU A 81 8.61 1.96 -12.58
C LEU A 81 8.30 2.62 -13.92
N VAL A 82 9.27 2.65 -14.84
CA VAL A 82 9.11 3.09 -16.25
C VAL A 82 8.47 4.49 -16.33
N GLU A 83 9.03 5.46 -15.59
CA GLU A 83 8.61 6.87 -15.58
C GLU A 83 7.15 7.13 -15.13
N THR A 84 6.44 6.09 -14.67
CA THR A 84 5.09 6.21 -14.13
C THR A 84 5.10 7.01 -12.83
N GLN A 85 4.14 7.90 -12.66
CA GLN A 85 3.99 8.70 -11.44
C GLN A 85 2.70 8.34 -10.72
N VAL A 86 2.81 8.10 -9.42
CA VAL A 86 1.68 7.89 -8.52
C VAL A 86 1.60 9.04 -7.53
N MET A 87 0.44 9.65 -7.43
CA MET A 87 0.14 10.70 -6.47
C MET A 87 -0.87 10.20 -5.44
N ASN A 88 -0.70 10.62 -4.21
CA ASN A 88 -1.67 10.37 -3.15
C ASN A 88 -1.93 11.64 -2.34
N ALA A 89 -3.16 11.78 -1.87
CA ALA A 89 -3.54 12.81 -0.91
C ALA A 89 -4.59 12.26 0.05
N GLY A 90 -4.53 12.66 1.32
CA GLY A 90 -5.46 12.22 2.35
C GLY A 90 -5.73 13.31 3.37
N PHE A 91 -6.95 13.33 3.87
CA PHE A 91 -7.39 14.21 4.94
C PHE A 91 -8.17 13.41 5.97
N VAL A 92 -7.90 13.64 7.23
CA VAL A 92 -8.59 13.01 8.36
C VAL A 92 -9.06 14.07 9.35
N MET A 93 -10.23 13.84 9.93
CA MET A 93 -10.76 14.70 11.00
C MET A 93 -11.53 13.87 12.04
N PRO A 94 -11.45 14.24 13.33
CA PRO A 94 -12.31 13.65 14.36
C PRO A 94 -13.78 13.89 14.06
N MET A 95 -14.58 12.84 14.07
CA MET A 95 -16.01 12.92 13.80
C MET A 95 -16.75 11.68 14.29
N MET A 96 -17.98 11.82 14.77
CA MET A 96 -18.90 10.72 15.12
C MET A 96 -18.35 9.76 16.20
N GLY A 97 -17.56 10.28 17.17
CA GLY A 97 -16.96 9.47 18.23
C GLY A 97 -15.81 8.56 17.75
N GLY A 98 -15.25 8.86 16.59
CA GLY A 98 -14.07 8.30 15.99
C GLY A 98 -13.44 9.33 15.07
N ALA A 99 -12.96 8.92 13.90
CA ALA A 99 -12.49 9.82 12.85
C ALA A 99 -12.97 9.37 11.47
N VAL A 100 -13.24 10.35 10.61
CA VAL A 100 -13.49 10.13 9.19
C VAL A 100 -12.29 10.57 8.38
N GLY A 101 -12.07 9.93 7.23
CA GLY A 101 -11.01 10.28 6.32
C GLY A 101 -11.47 10.21 4.87
N LEU A 102 -10.90 11.07 4.06
CA LEU A 102 -11.02 11.03 2.60
C LEU A 102 -9.62 10.92 2.02
N SER A 103 -9.43 10.07 1.03
CA SER A 103 -8.15 9.97 0.33
C SER A 103 -8.32 9.68 -1.16
N LEU A 104 -7.30 10.05 -1.90
CA LEU A 104 -7.19 9.90 -3.33
C LEU A 104 -5.84 9.25 -3.65
N VAL A 105 -5.85 8.27 -4.55
CA VAL A 105 -4.66 7.75 -5.21
C VAL A 105 -4.88 7.88 -6.71
N SER A 106 -3.91 8.44 -7.42
CA SER A 106 -3.96 8.60 -8.87
C SER A 106 -2.65 8.18 -9.50
N ILE A 107 -2.75 7.45 -10.61
CA ILE A 107 -1.62 7.10 -11.47
C ILE A 107 -1.80 7.76 -12.83
N ASN A 108 -0.70 8.29 -13.34
CA ASN A 108 -0.55 8.71 -14.72
C ASN A 108 0.60 7.91 -15.36
N TYR A 109 0.29 7.24 -16.46
CA TYR A 109 1.26 6.42 -17.20
C TYR A 109 2.00 7.21 -18.28
N GLY A 110 1.72 8.51 -18.42
CA GLY A 110 2.29 9.35 -19.50
C GLY A 110 1.66 9.08 -20.86
N ASP A 111 2.28 9.64 -21.88
CA ASP A 111 1.86 9.45 -23.26
C ASP A 111 2.42 8.15 -23.82
N ILE A 112 1.52 7.27 -24.29
CA ILE A 112 1.88 5.98 -24.87
C ILE A 112 1.75 6.06 -26.38
N MET A 113 2.84 5.83 -27.09
CA MET A 113 2.86 5.89 -28.55
C MET A 113 2.06 4.74 -29.16
N ARG A 114 1.21 5.07 -30.12
CA ARG A 114 0.47 4.05 -30.88
C ARG A 114 1.43 3.30 -31.81
N SER A 115 1.13 2.03 -32.01
CA SER A 115 1.83 1.19 -32.96
C SER A 115 0.81 0.51 -33.90
N GLY A 116 1.21 0.19 -35.11
CA GLY A 116 0.34 -0.42 -36.08
C GLY A 116 1.12 -1.27 -37.12
N TRP A 117 0.39 -1.91 -38.02
CA TRP A 117 0.97 -2.68 -39.11
C TRP A 117 1.11 -1.81 -40.34
N ALA A 118 2.33 -1.69 -40.87
CA ALA A 118 2.55 -1.11 -42.20
C ALA A 118 2.32 -2.18 -43.26
N GLY A 119 1.12 -2.24 -43.78
CA GLY A 119 0.72 -3.30 -44.70
C GLY A 119 0.52 -4.64 -44.00
N THR A 120 0.79 -5.76 -44.71
CA THR A 120 0.50 -7.11 -44.19
C THR A 120 1.68 -7.79 -43.52
N THR A 121 2.87 -7.21 -43.52
CA THR A 121 4.11 -7.92 -43.15
C THR A 121 5.06 -7.21 -42.22
N GLU A 122 4.86 -5.93 -41.89
CA GLU A 122 5.79 -5.17 -41.06
C GLU A 122 5.04 -4.41 -39.98
N PHE A 123 5.48 -4.61 -38.73
CA PHE A 123 4.97 -3.89 -37.57
C PHE A 123 5.84 -2.64 -37.35
N VAL A 124 5.23 -1.47 -37.37
CA VAL A 124 5.93 -0.19 -37.22
C VAL A 124 5.31 0.65 -36.14
N PHE A 125 6.14 1.42 -35.47
CA PHE A 125 5.67 2.55 -34.70
C PHE A 125 5.30 3.68 -35.64
N GLU A 126 4.06 4.13 -35.62
CA GLU A 126 3.60 5.25 -36.44
C GLU A 126 3.84 6.57 -35.67
N PRO A 127 4.97 7.26 -35.93
CA PRO A 127 5.33 8.45 -35.15
C PRO A 127 4.41 9.66 -35.39
N ASN A 128 3.48 9.55 -36.34
CA ASN A 128 2.54 10.61 -36.70
C ASN A 128 1.11 10.38 -36.18
N GLN A 129 0.86 9.28 -35.43
CA GLN A 129 -0.42 9.10 -34.74
C GLN A 129 -0.37 9.77 -33.36
N GLU A 130 -1.51 10.31 -32.93
CA GLU A 130 -1.64 10.85 -31.59
C GLU A 130 -1.39 9.77 -30.55
N ALA A 131 -0.58 10.08 -29.53
CA ALA A 131 -0.37 9.20 -28.40
C ALA A 131 -1.71 9.00 -27.65
N PHE A 132 -1.90 7.83 -27.04
CA PHE A 132 -2.99 7.62 -26.10
C PHE A 132 -2.49 7.74 -24.66
N GLN A 133 -3.40 7.99 -23.74
CA GLN A 133 -3.11 8.11 -22.33
C GLN A 133 -3.79 6.97 -21.57
N ALA A 134 -3.14 6.59 -20.45
CA ALA A 134 -3.72 5.70 -19.46
C ALA A 134 -3.63 6.34 -18.09
N SER A 135 -4.66 6.15 -17.28
CA SER A 135 -4.72 6.67 -15.91
C SER A 135 -5.59 5.80 -15.02
N ASP A 136 -5.21 5.71 -13.76
CA ASP A 136 -6.02 5.06 -12.72
C ASP A 136 -6.27 6.05 -11.59
N VAL A 137 -7.47 6.00 -11.03
CA VAL A 137 -7.88 6.84 -9.91
C VAL A 137 -8.67 6.00 -8.90
N ALA A 138 -8.32 6.12 -7.62
CA ALA A 138 -9.10 5.57 -6.51
C ALA A 138 -9.48 6.68 -5.53
N LEU A 139 -10.77 6.96 -5.41
CA LEU A 139 -11.33 7.84 -4.38
C LEU A 139 -11.81 6.98 -3.21
N GLN A 140 -11.43 7.35 -1.99
CA GLN A 140 -11.63 6.52 -0.81
C GLN A 140 -12.25 7.33 0.33
N ALA A 141 -13.20 6.71 1.04
CA ALA A 141 -13.80 7.24 2.25
C ALA A 141 -13.62 6.24 3.39
N SER A 142 -13.05 6.68 4.50
CA SER A 142 -12.70 5.85 5.65
C SER A 142 -13.39 6.30 6.92
N TYR A 143 -13.68 5.35 7.81
CA TYR A 143 -14.11 5.60 9.18
C TYR A 143 -13.35 4.68 10.12
N GLY A 144 -12.83 5.25 11.21
CA GLY A 144 -12.15 4.50 12.25
C GLY A 144 -12.63 4.91 13.64
N ARG A 145 -12.71 3.93 14.55
CA ARG A 145 -13.15 4.16 15.93
C ARG A 145 -12.38 3.28 16.91
N SER A 146 -11.99 3.87 18.04
CA SER A 146 -11.49 3.13 19.18
C SER A 146 -12.67 2.52 19.94
N LEU A 147 -12.69 1.19 20.05
CA LEU A 147 -13.71 0.45 20.81
C LEU A 147 -13.33 0.29 22.26
N SER A 148 -12.04 0.40 22.57
CA SER A 148 -11.48 0.47 23.92
C SER A 148 -10.15 1.20 23.86
N ASP A 149 -9.53 1.45 25.04
CA ASP A 149 -8.20 2.07 25.13
C ASP A 149 -7.10 1.28 24.42
N LYS A 150 -7.37 0.02 24.07
CA LYS A 150 -6.39 -0.88 23.46
C LYS A 150 -6.75 -1.33 22.05
N PHE A 151 -8.00 -1.23 21.65
CA PHE A 151 -8.48 -1.82 20.41
C PHE A 151 -9.22 -0.80 19.56
N SER A 152 -8.79 -0.69 18.32
CA SER A 152 -9.41 0.15 17.27
C SER A 152 -9.82 -0.68 16.07
N LEU A 153 -10.90 -0.27 15.43
CA LEU A 153 -11.45 -0.85 14.21
C LEU A 153 -11.66 0.27 13.19
N GLY A 154 -11.45 -0.03 11.92
CA GLY A 154 -11.75 0.90 10.83
C GLY A 154 -12.14 0.18 9.55
N GLY A 155 -12.79 0.92 8.67
CA GLY A 155 -13.16 0.48 7.34
C GLY A 155 -13.01 1.59 6.32
N THR A 156 -12.79 1.21 5.07
CA THR A 156 -12.71 2.10 3.90
C THR A 156 -13.60 1.57 2.79
N ALA A 157 -14.29 2.48 2.10
CA ALA A 157 -14.94 2.22 0.83
C ALA A 157 -14.19 2.98 -0.28
N LYS A 158 -13.94 2.31 -1.41
CA LYS A 158 -13.17 2.82 -2.54
C LYS A 158 -13.99 2.79 -3.81
N MET A 159 -14.01 3.90 -4.54
CA MET A 159 -14.46 3.98 -5.92
C MET A 159 -13.23 4.04 -6.81
N ILE A 160 -13.16 3.16 -7.79
CA ILE A 160 -11.98 2.98 -8.65
C ILE A 160 -12.40 3.22 -10.09
N THR A 161 -11.60 3.99 -10.80
CA THR A 161 -11.75 4.22 -12.24
C THR A 161 -10.40 3.97 -12.90
N GLN A 162 -10.37 3.11 -13.90
CA GLN A 162 -9.21 2.85 -14.74
C GLN A 162 -9.59 3.20 -16.18
N SER A 163 -8.81 4.04 -16.82
CA SER A 163 -9.00 4.47 -18.20
C SER A 163 -7.77 4.17 -19.01
N ILE A 164 -7.95 3.53 -20.16
CA ILE A 164 -6.91 3.25 -21.13
C ILE A 164 -7.49 3.59 -22.49
N ASP A 165 -6.93 4.62 -23.13
CA ASP A 165 -7.47 5.16 -24.38
C ASP A 165 -8.97 5.51 -24.22
N ASP A 166 -9.83 4.98 -25.07
CA ASP A 166 -11.29 5.18 -25.07
C ASP A 166 -12.04 4.23 -24.12
N VAL A 167 -11.34 3.31 -23.45
CA VAL A 167 -11.95 2.30 -22.56
C VAL A 167 -11.84 2.74 -21.11
N THR A 168 -12.96 2.76 -20.41
CA THR A 168 -13.02 3.07 -18.96
C THR A 168 -13.70 1.93 -18.21
N ILE A 169 -13.04 1.45 -17.15
CA ILE A 169 -13.55 0.42 -16.26
C ILE A 169 -13.70 1.00 -14.85
N ASN A 170 -14.83 0.74 -14.20
CA ASN A 170 -15.10 1.17 -12.85
C ASN A 170 -15.22 -0.02 -11.90
N GLY A 171 -14.80 0.18 -10.64
CA GLY A 171 -14.90 -0.83 -9.61
C GLY A 171 -15.17 -0.25 -8.23
N LEU A 172 -15.60 -1.14 -7.33
CA LEU A 172 -15.80 -0.84 -5.91
C LEU A 172 -14.96 -1.81 -5.09
N ALA A 173 -14.22 -1.29 -4.12
CA ALA A 173 -13.45 -2.09 -3.18
C ALA A 173 -13.65 -1.61 -1.75
N PHE A 174 -13.36 -2.47 -0.80
CA PHE A 174 -13.48 -2.19 0.62
C PHE A 174 -12.21 -2.63 1.36
N ASP A 175 -11.94 -1.97 2.49
CA ASP A 175 -10.91 -2.41 3.44
C ASP A 175 -11.53 -2.51 4.83
N ILE A 176 -11.02 -3.46 5.61
CA ILE A 176 -11.30 -3.57 7.04
C ILE A 176 -9.96 -3.74 7.76
N GLY A 177 -9.73 -2.93 8.79
CA GLY A 177 -8.53 -2.96 9.57
C GLY A 177 -8.77 -2.93 11.05
N THR A 178 -7.83 -3.51 11.79
CA THR A 178 -7.82 -3.52 13.26
C THR A 178 -6.44 -3.14 13.77
N GLN A 179 -6.41 -2.48 14.93
CA GLN A 179 -5.18 -2.25 15.68
C GLN A 179 -5.39 -2.59 17.16
N PHE A 180 -4.38 -3.21 17.76
CA PHE A 180 -4.37 -3.59 19.17
C PHE A 180 -3.09 -3.13 19.84
N ASN A 181 -3.23 -2.33 20.89
CA ASN A 181 -2.15 -1.90 21.76
C ASN A 181 -2.12 -2.79 22.99
N THR A 182 -1.07 -3.59 23.15
CA THR A 182 -0.97 -4.52 24.28
C THR A 182 -0.78 -3.80 25.64
N GLY A 183 -0.31 -2.54 25.60
CA GLY A 183 0.09 -1.80 26.80
C GLY A 183 1.40 -2.29 27.42
N TYR A 184 2.13 -3.21 26.78
CA TYR A 184 3.40 -3.75 27.25
C TYR A 184 4.52 -3.39 26.26
N ARG A 185 5.55 -2.66 26.72
CA ARG A 185 6.74 -2.25 25.93
C ARG A 185 6.42 -1.63 24.57
N GLY A 186 5.34 -0.87 24.48
CA GLY A 186 4.92 -0.26 23.24
C GLY A 186 4.53 -1.28 22.14
N ILE A 187 4.32 -2.57 22.48
CA ILE A 187 3.96 -3.58 21.49
C ILE A 187 2.55 -3.29 20.97
N ARG A 188 2.47 -3.09 19.67
CA ARG A 188 1.23 -2.93 18.91
C ARG A 188 1.14 -4.01 17.83
N MET A 189 -0.07 -4.42 17.54
CA MET A 189 -0.40 -5.39 16.50
C MET A 189 -1.48 -4.79 15.62
N GLY A 190 -1.50 -5.17 14.36
CA GLY A 190 -2.54 -4.75 13.44
C GLY A 190 -2.76 -5.75 12.33
N ALA A 191 -3.98 -5.84 11.87
CA ALA A 191 -4.36 -6.66 10.73
C ALA A 191 -5.29 -5.88 9.82
N VAL A 192 -5.12 -6.08 8.51
CA VAL A 192 -5.91 -5.43 7.47
C VAL A 192 -6.23 -6.42 6.38
N ILE A 193 -7.46 -6.42 5.92
CA ILE A 193 -7.86 -6.98 4.63
C ILE A 193 -8.20 -5.79 3.74
N SER A 194 -7.46 -5.63 2.65
CA SER A 194 -7.63 -4.50 1.72
C SER A 194 -8.08 -4.99 0.36
N ASN A 195 -8.76 -4.09 -0.35
CA ASN A 195 -9.15 -4.25 -1.75
C ASN A 195 -10.04 -5.49 -1.99
N PHE A 196 -10.93 -5.82 -1.07
CA PHE A 196 -11.94 -6.85 -1.31
C PHE A 196 -13.23 -6.23 -1.87
N GLY A 197 -13.94 -6.95 -2.72
CA GLY A 197 -15.18 -6.48 -3.33
C GLY A 197 -15.67 -7.42 -4.44
N PRO A 198 -16.67 -7.00 -5.19
CA PRO A 198 -17.17 -7.77 -6.32
C PRO A 198 -16.14 -7.85 -7.46
N ASP A 199 -16.21 -8.91 -8.25
CA ASP A 199 -15.43 -9.02 -9.48
C ASP A 199 -15.78 -7.89 -10.45
N VAL A 200 -14.79 -7.46 -11.21
CA VAL A 200 -14.92 -6.40 -12.20
C VAL A 200 -15.27 -7.02 -13.54
N ALA A 201 -16.43 -6.65 -14.08
CA ALA A 201 -16.81 -7.08 -15.41
C ALA A 201 -15.93 -6.38 -16.47
N SER A 202 -15.39 -7.14 -17.41
CA SER A 202 -14.75 -6.56 -18.59
C SER A 202 -15.83 -5.98 -19.50
N GLN A 203 -15.66 -4.73 -19.93
CA GLN A 203 -16.48 -4.16 -21.00
C GLN A 203 -15.82 -4.51 -22.34
N ALA A 204 -16.40 -5.48 -23.05
CA ALA A 204 -16.02 -5.69 -24.42
C ALA A 204 -16.57 -4.54 -25.30
N PRO A 205 -15.86 -4.07 -26.31
CA PRO A 205 -16.41 -3.18 -27.33
C PRO A 205 -17.66 -3.81 -27.97
N GLU A 206 -18.69 -2.98 -28.25
CA GLU A 206 -19.99 -3.45 -28.78
C GLU A 206 -19.88 -4.26 -30.09
N ASP A 207 -18.79 -4.11 -30.84
CA ASP A 207 -18.56 -4.73 -32.16
C ASP A 207 -17.90 -6.11 -32.09
N VAL A 208 -17.55 -6.59 -30.91
CA VAL A 208 -16.78 -7.84 -30.76
C VAL A 208 -17.63 -8.85 -30.00
N SER A 209 -18.14 -9.84 -30.71
CA SER A 209 -18.80 -11.00 -30.12
C SER A 209 -17.78 -11.92 -29.44
N TYR A 210 -17.24 -11.50 -28.31
CA TYR A 210 -16.53 -12.41 -27.42
C TYR A 210 -17.56 -13.09 -26.50
N GLU A 211 -17.37 -14.39 -26.26
CA GLU A 211 -17.98 -15.05 -25.12
C GLU A 211 -17.67 -14.21 -23.86
N GLU A 212 -18.65 -14.02 -22.99
CA GLU A 212 -18.52 -13.24 -21.75
C GLU A 212 -17.21 -13.59 -21.05
N PHE A 213 -16.27 -12.64 -21.00
CA PHE A 213 -15.06 -12.81 -20.22
C PHE A 213 -15.46 -12.93 -18.74
N PRO A 214 -15.00 -13.96 -18.03
CA PRO A 214 -15.22 -14.04 -16.59
C PRO A 214 -14.67 -12.76 -15.95
N GLY A 215 -15.43 -12.18 -15.01
CA GLY A 215 -14.98 -10.99 -14.28
C GLY A 215 -13.61 -11.21 -13.65
N MET A 216 -12.80 -10.16 -13.59
CA MET A 216 -11.50 -10.19 -12.93
C MET A 216 -11.66 -9.87 -11.45
N SER A 217 -11.02 -10.65 -10.59
CA SER A 217 -11.05 -10.40 -9.15
C SER A 217 -10.23 -9.15 -8.78
N LEU A 218 -10.57 -8.51 -7.67
CA LEU A 218 -9.79 -7.40 -7.12
C LEU A 218 -8.46 -7.89 -6.52
N PRO A 219 -7.43 -7.02 -6.41
CA PRO A 219 -6.12 -7.38 -5.89
C PRO A 219 -6.14 -7.41 -4.36
N MET A 220 -6.97 -8.28 -3.79
CA MET A 220 -7.16 -8.42 -2.36
C MET A 220 -5.82 -8.69 -1.67
N THR A 221 -5.60 -8.00 -0.56
CA THR A 221 -4.36 -8.10 0.22
C THR A 221 -4.69 -8.29 1.69
N PHE A 222 -4.07 -9.27 2.31
CA PHE A 222 -4.01 -9.42 3.75
C PHE A 222 -2.68 -8.92 4.26
N SER A 223 -2.71 -8.02 5.26
CA SER A 223 -1.53 -7.50 5.95
C SER A 223 -1.66 -7.74 7.45
N PHE A 224 -0.58 -8.21 8.06
CA PHE A 224 -0.47 -8.33 9.52
C PHE A 224 0.86 -7.76 9.96
N GLY A 225 0.86 -6.97 11.02
CA GLY A 225 2.06 -6.35 11.55
C GLY A 225 2.14 -6.46 13.07
N VAL A 226 3.36 -6.54 13.56
CA VAL A 226 3.70 -6.39 14.97
C VAL A 226 4.88 -5.44 15.07
N VAL A 227 4.81 -4.47 15.96
CA VAL A 227 5.89 -3.51 16.23
C VAL A 227 6.00 -3.30 17.73
N GLY A 228 7.20 -3.07 18.22
CA GLY A 228 7.46 -2.75 19.60
C GLY A 228 8.75 -1.97 19.80
N GLU A 229 8.88 -1.30 20.93
CA GLU A 229 10.10 -0.60 21.29
C GLU A 229 11.17 -1.61 21.73
N ALA A 230 12.20 -1.77 20.90
CA ALA A 230 13.33 -2.65 21.15
C ALA A 230 14.29 -2.03 22.17
N ILE A 231 14.66 -0.79 21.96
CA ILE A 231 15.41 0.09 22.88
C ILE A 231 14.86 1.51 22.75
N ALA A 232 15.20 2.38 23.69
CA ALA A 232 14.73 3.77 23.69
C ALA A 232 14.96 4.46 22.34
N GLY A 233 13.89 4.92 21.71
CA GLY A 233 13.89 5.56 20.40
C GLY A 233 13.95 4.64 19.20
N LEU A 234 14.16 3.31 19.38
CA LEU A 234 14.15 2.33 18.30
C LEU A 234 12.93 1.42 18.38
N ASN A 235 12.02 1.56 17.45
CA ASN A 235 10.96 0.60 17.19
C ASN A 235 11.45 -0.45 16.18
N ALA A 236 11.17 -1.71 16.45
CA ALA A 236 11.41 -2.81 15.54
C ALA A 236 10.13 -3.61 15.31
N GLY A 237 9.94 -4.09 14.09
CA GLY A 237 8.70 -4.76 13.72
C GLY A 237 8.88 -5.84 12.67
N LEU A 238 7.80 -6.58 12.51
CA LEU A 238 7.62 -7.60 11.47
C LEU A 238 6.28 -7.33 10.79
N ASN A 239 6.28 -7.31 9.46
CA ASN A 239 5.08 -7.31 8.64
C ASN A 239 4.99 -8.60 7.84
N VAL A 240 3.80 -9.12 7.72
CA VAL A 240 3.44 -10.22 6.82
C VAL A 240 2.43 -9.68 5.83
N LEU A 241 2.72 -9.86 4.56
CA LEU A 241 1.88 -9.39 3.45
C LEU A 241 1.53 -10.59 2.57
N LYS A 242 0.26 -10.78 2.26
CA LYS A 242 -0.23 -11.78 1.30
C LYS A 242 -1.21 -11.13 0.35
N GLN A 243 -0.78 -10.92 -0.88
CA GLN A 243 -1.65 -10.56 -2.00
C GLN A 243 -2.29 -11.83 -2.58
N ALA A 244 -3.50 -11.71 -3.12
CA ALA A 244 -4.27 -12.85 -3.62
C ALA A 244 -3.53 -13.61 -4.75
N ASP A 245 -2.78 -12.88 -5.56
CA ASP A 245 -2.10 -13.38 -6.76
C ASP A 245 -0.55 -13.39 -6.65
N MET A 246 0.01 -13.17 -5.47
CA MET A 246 1.46 -13.14 -5.22
C MET A 246 1.84 -14.06 -4.06
N ALA A 247 3.09 -14.47 -3.99
CA ALA A 247 3.63 -15.19 -2.85
C ALA A 247 3.51 -14.36 -1.56
N GLN A 248 3.53 -15.03 -0.41
CA GLN A 248 3.53 -14.36 0.88
C GLN A 248 4.88 -13.71 1.14
N GLU A 249 4.85 -12.49 1.67
CA GLU A 249 6.04 -11.72 2.00
C GLU A 249 6.22 -11.55 3.51
N PHE A 250 7.48 -11.64 3.96
CA PHE A 250 7.90 -11.38 5.33
C PHE A 250 8.88 -10.23 5.34
N ILE A 251 8.55 -9.17 6.07
CA ILE A 251 9.30 -7.92 6.07
C ILE A 251 9.68 -7.57 7.50
N VAL A 252 10.97 -7.52 7.78
CA VAL A 252 11.50 -6.99 9.04
C VAL A 252 11.80 -5.52 8.87
N ASN A 253 11.51 -4.72 9.89
CA ASN A 253 11.69 -3.28 9.81
C ASN A 253 12.16 -2.66 11.13
N GLY A 254 12.68 -1.44 11.02
CA GLY A 254 13.08 -0.63 12.15
C GLY A 254 12.97 0.85 11.86
N GLU A 255 12.53 1.59 12.88
CA GLU A 255 12.48 3.06 12.88
C GLU A 255 13.18 3.60 14.10
N TYR A 256 14.19 4.41 13.88
CA TYR A 256 14.88 5.14 14.94
C TYR A 256 14.46 6.60 14.94
N SER A 257 13.88 7.04 16.04
CA SER A 257 13.44 8.43 16.25
C SER A 257 14.46 9.21 17.04
N LEU A 258 14.96 10.31 16.44
CA LEU A 258 15.91 11.20 17.06
C LEU A 258 15.20 12.44 17.59
N MET A 259 15.10 12.54 18.94
CA MET A 259 14.52 13.68 19.65
C MET A 259 13.10 14.09 19.20
N GLY A 260 12.36 13.21 18.53
CA GLY A 260 11.04 13.53 17.95
C GLY A 260 11.06 14.48 16.75
N LEU A 261 12.25 14.87 16.25
CA LEU A 261 12.41 15.80 15.13
C LEU A 261 12.80 15.12 13.83
N ALA A 262 13.58 14.04 13.92
CA ALA A 262 14.03 13.28 12.76
C ALA A 262 13.82 11.80 13.00
N SER A 263 13.64 11.04 11.93
CA SER A 263 13.57 9.59 11.96
C SER A 263 14.35 8.98 10.81
N ALA A 264 14.99 7.84 11.09
CA ALA A 264 15.60 6.98 10.08
C ALA A 264 14.87 5.65 10.08
N ARG A 265 14.55 5.15 8.89
CA ARG A 265 13.74 3.95 8.67
C ARG A 265 14.44 2.99 7.75
N PHE A 266 14.24 1.73 8.02
CA PHE A 266 14.77 0.64 7.22
C PHE A 266 13.80 -0.53 7.22
N SER A 267 13.70 -1.21 6.09
CA SER A 267 13.04 -2.51 6.02
C SER A 267 13.77 -3.46 5.06
N TYR A 268 13.64 -4.75 5.36
CA TYR A 268 14.15 -5.83 4.54
C TYR A 268 13.06 -6.87 4.29
N ASN A 269 12.73 -7.06 3.02
CA ASN A 269 11.78 -8.08 2.58
C ASN A 269 12.51 -9.38 2.31
N ILE A 270 12.32 -10.37 3.19
CA ILE A 270 13.03 -11.66 3.16
C ILE A 270 12.59 -12.49 1.94
N SER A 271 11.33 -12.31 1.53
CA SER A 271 10.67 -13.18 0.54
C SER A 271 10.65 -12.58 -0.87
N ASN A 272 10.96 -11.29 -1.03
CA ASN A 272 10.91 -10.62 -2.32
C ASN A 272 12.30 -10.12 -2.76
N PRO A 273 13.05 -10.93 -3.50
CA PRO A 273 14.37 -10.55 -3.97
C PRO A 273 14.36 -9.43 -5.01
N GLN A 274 13.21 -9.14 -5.63
CA GLN A 274 13.08 -8.09 -6.63
C GLN A 274 13.05 -6.70 -5.99
N GLN A 275 12.51 -6.59 -4.78
CA GLN A 275 12.45 -5.36 -3.98
C GLN A 275 12.86 -5.64 -2.53
N PRO A 276 14.15 -5.96 -2.30
CA PRO A 276 14.56 -6.50 -1.01
C PRO A 276 14.66 -5.46 0.10
N MET A 277 15.00 -4.22 -0.19
CA MET A 277 15.30 -3.22 0.83
C MET A 277 14.58 -1.91 0.59
N SER A 278 14.14 -1.28 1.68
CA SER A 278 13.68 0.10 1.65
C SER A 278 14.36 0.89 2.75
N PHE A 279 14.64 2.15 2.46
CA PHE A 279 15.23 3.12 3.36
C PHE A 279 14.38 4.39 3.37
N GLY A 280 14.34 5.07 4.48
CA GLY A 280 13.62 6.34 4.56
C GLY A 280 14.16 7.24 5.64
N VAL A 281 13.93 8.53 5.45
CA VAL A 281 14.16 9.56 6.44
C VAL A 281 12.92 10.41 6.57
N GLY A 282 12.63 10.84 7.79
CA GLY A 282 11.51 11.72 8.10
C GLY A 282 11.98 12.88 8.95
N LEU A 283 11.36 14.04 8.74
CA LEU A 283 11.52 15.22 9.57
C LEU A 283 10.14 15.66 10.04
N GLY A 284 10.04 16.03 11.33
CA GLY A 284 8.79 16.51 11.92
C GLY A 284 9.04 17.74 12.79
N LEU A 285 8.30 18.82 12.54
CA LEU A 285 8.41 20.06 13.31
C LEU A 285 7.07 20.80 13.30
N ALA A 286 6.57 21.16 14.46
CA ALA A 286 5.37 22.00 14.63
C ALA A 286 4.15 21.50 13.84
N GLY A 287 3.88 20.19 13.86
CA GLY A 287 2.77 19.55 13.14
C GLY A 287 3.05 19.26 11.67
N ILE A 288 4.13 19.81 11.08
CA ILE A 288 4.54 19.49 9.71
C ILE A 288 5.43 18.24 9.73
N SER A 289 5.23 17.35 8.80
CA SER A 289 6.12 16.21 8.51
C SER A 289 6.54 16.22 7.05
N ALA A 290 7.78 15.78 6.81
CA ALA A 290 8.30 15.55 5.46
C ALA A 290 9.05 14.21 5.47
N ASP A 291 8.74 13.34 4.53
CA ASP A 291 9.27 12.00 4.44
C ASP A 291 9.82 11.73 3.04
N VAL A 292 10.94 11.04 2.97
CA VAL A 292 11.53 10.52 1.74
C VAL A 292 11.83 9.05 1.93
N ALA A 293 11.51 8.23 0.93
CA ALA A 293 11.83 6.81 0.93
C ALA A 293 12.38 6.36 -0.42
N ILE A 294 13.26 5.37 -0.37
CA ILE A 294 13.84 4.70 -1.54
C ILE A 294 13.66 3.20 -1.33
N THR A 295 13.02 2.53 -2.29
CA THR A 295 12.96 1.07 -2.36
C THR A 295 13.87 0.60 -3.48
N THR A 296 14.82 -0.28 -3.15
CA THR A 296 15.73 -0.85 -4.14
C THR A 296 14.98 -1.83 -5.04
N THR A 297 15.30 -1.84 -6.32
CA THR A 297 14.78 -2.80 -7.29
C THR A 297 15.93 -3.53 -7.97
N GLN A 298 15.71 -4.78 -8.39
CA GLN A 298 16.75 -5.61 -9.02
C GLN A 298 16.88 -5.31 -10.53
N TYR A 299 15.78 -4.99 -11.20
CA TYR A 299 15.71 -4.92 -12.67
C TYR A 299 15.34 -3.55 -13.21
N PHE A 300 14.88 -2.65 -12.35
CA PHE A 300 14.44 -1.29 -12.72
C PHE A 300 15.18 -0.26 -11.87
N ASP A 301 14.97 1.00 -12.16
CA ASP A 301 15.43 2.09 -11.31
C ASP A 301 14.74 2.01 -9.93
N ASN A 302 15.45 2.48 -8.92
CA ASN A 302 14.92 2.49 -7.56
C ASN A 302 13.66 3.36 -7.46
N VAL A 303 12.67 2.86 -6.73
CA VAL A 303 11.43 3.59 -6.51
C VAL A 303 11.63 4.65 -5.44
N MET A 304 11.42 5.92 -5.79
CA MET A 304 11.54 7.06 -4.90
C MET A 304 10.15 7.59 -4.49
N ARG A 305 10.00 7.90 -3.21
CA ARG A 305 8.75 8.44 -2.66
C ARG A 305 9.03 9.68 -1.83
N PHE A 306 8.17 10.66 -2.00
CA PHE A 306 8.18 11.91 -1.26
C PHE A 306 6.81 12.10 -0.61
N GLY A 307 6.80 12.51 0.64
CA GLY A 307 5.58 12.75 1.40
C GLY A 307 5.69 14.02 2.23
N ILE A 308 4.59 14.72 2.35
CA ILE A 308 4.41 15.83 3.28
C ILE A 308 3.12 15.60 4.06
N GLY A 309 3.13 15.96 5.34
CA GLY A 309 1.97 15.88 6.19
C GLY A 309 1.84 17.11 7.07
N TYR A 310 0.62 17.34 7.55
CA TYR A 310 0.34 18.36 8.55
C TYR A 310 -0.74 17.88 9.50
N SER A 311 -0.53 18.06 10.79
CA SER A 311 -1.52 17.79 11.84
C SER A 311 -1.79 19.07 12.64
N PHE A 312 -3.08 19.40 12.77
CA PHE A 312 -3.59 20.59 13.46
C PHE A 312 -3.76 20.34 14.96
#